data_c821c6d5c1e456ee9326fc9ab3247b3b
#
_entry.id   c821c6d5c1e456ee9326fc9ab3247b3b
#
_cell.length_a   1.000
_cell.length_b   1.000
_cell.length_c   1.000
_cell.angle_alpha   90.00
_cell.angle_beta   90.00
_cell.angle_gamma   90.00
#
_symmetry.space_group_name_H-M   'P 1'
#
loop_
_entity.id
_entity.type
_entity.pdbx_description
1 polymer ?
#
loop_
_entity_poly.entity_id
_entity_poly.type
_entity_poly.pdbx_seq_one_letter_code
_entity_poly.pdbx_strand_id
1 'polypeptide(L)'
;MNASFWNYPSKQKSWPIDEEMESLGEVIHPLDNIGGFDVRPGFYQMNGAYQTEEGVSFTVSSHGATSCVLLLFRPAAQEPYARIRIPESYKIGNTYSILVFGLKAEDFEYAYQMDGPADQARGLLFNRKHTLLDPYAKAVTGQRNWGEKPEGGKDFVYKARVVQSDFDWGRYRNLNYKFEDLVIYEMHVRGFTKDASSGVKGGGTFEGLRQKIPYLKDLGINAVELMPIFEFDEMESARVVDGVQLYNYWGYNTVSFFAPNTSYAFHQEHNHEGDELKRLIRELKENGIEVILDVVFNHTAEGNENGPCFCFKGIDNNIYYMLTPDGYYYNFSGCGNVLNCNHPVVRRFITDCLRHWAVEYRVDGFRFDLASILGRDQNGAPMENPPILEALAFDSILGDMKLIAEAWD
;
A
#
# COMPACT_ATOMS: atom_id res chain seq x y z
N MET A 1 -21.13 -15.68 -20.82
CA MET A 1 -21.97 -15.49 -19.63
C MET A 1 -21.82 -14.04 -19.21
N ASN A 2 -22.91 -13.30 -19.02
CA ASN A 2 -22.89 -11.84 -18.88
C ASN A 2 -22.14 -11.38 -17.63
N ALA A 3 -21.08 -10.61 -17.84
CA ALA A 3 -20.33 -9.88 -16.82
C ALA A 3 -21.13 -8.65 -16.32
N SER A 4 -22.31 -8.86 -15.73
CA SER A 4 -23.18 -7.79 -15.22
C SER A 4 -23.26 -7.73 -13.68
N PHE A 5 -22.32 -8.36 -12.96
CA PHE A 5 -22.40 -8.44 -11.49
C PHE A 5 -21.62 -7.40 -10.71
N TRP A 6 -20.84 -6.53 -11.37
CA TRP A 6 -20.06 -5.51 -10.70
C TRP A 6 -20.35 -4.11 -11.20
N ASN A 7 -21.64 -3.71 -11.14
CA ASN A 7 -21.94 -2.29 -11.06
C ASN A 7 -21.67 -1.85 -9.61
N TYR A 8 -20.44 -1.48 -9.31
CA TYR A 8 -20.21 -0.60 -8.19
C TYR A 8 -20.97 0.69 -8.46
N PRO A 9 -21.90 1.11 -7.59
CA PRO A 9 -22.55 2.40 -7.75
C PRO A 9 -21.47 3.48 -7.71
N SER A 10 -21.62 4.48 -8.56
CA SER A 10 -20.73 5.64 -8.69
C SER A 10 -20.72 6.58 -7.48
N LYS A 11 -21.38 6.19 -6.41
CA LYS A 11 -21.23 6.67 -5.04
C LYS A 11 -21.09 5.40 -4.24
N GLN A 12 -19.89 5.09 -3.75
CA GLN A 12 -19.74 4.06 -2.75
C GLN A 12 -20.63 4.42 -1.57
N LYS A 13 -21.84 3.94 -1.62
CA LYS A 13 -22.53 3.65 -0.39
C LYS A 13 -21.72 2.56 0.28
N SER A 14 -21.51 2.74 1.54
CA SER A 14 -20.89 1.85 2.49
C SER A 14 -21.06 0.35 2.18
N TRP A 15 -20.11 -0.43 2.60
CA TRP A 15 -20.06 -1.89 2.54
C TRP A 15 -21.42 -2.56 2.87
N PRO A 16 -21.76 -3.77 2.36
CA PRO A 16 -23.06 -4.42 2.56
C PRO A 16 -23.60 -4.49 4.01
N ILE A 17 -22.71 -4.41 5.00
CA ILE A 17 -23.12 -4.32 6.42
C ILE A 17 -23.88 -3.02 6.70
N ASP A 18 -23.47 -1.93 6.05
CA ASP A 18 -24.14 -0.63 6.21
C ASP A 18 -25.46 -0.60 5.43
N GLU A 19 -25.55 -1.28 4.26
CA GLU A 19 -26.82 -1.41 3.53
C GLU A 19 -27.85 -2.22 4.33
N GLU A 20 -27.44 -3.29 5.03
CA GLU A 20 -28.31 -4.02 5.95
C GLU A 20 -28.69 -3.17 7.17
N MET A 21 -27.80 -2.36 7.70
CA MET A 21 -28.06 -1.46 8.82
C MET A 21 -28.91 -0.25 8.40
N GLU A 22 -28.66 0.36 7.23
CA GLU A 22 -29.52 1.39 6.64
C GLU A 22 -30.93 0.85 6.37
N SER A 23 -31.07 -0.43 5.95
CA SER A 23 -32.36 -1.06 5.73
C SER A 23 -33.17 -1.28 7.01
N LEU A 24 -32.48 -1.35 8.17
CA LEU A 24 -33.06 -1.47 9.49
C LEU A 24 -33.34 -0.11 10.13
N GLY A 25 -32.88 0.99 9.52
CA GLY A 25 -33.04 2.35 10.08
C GLY A 25 -32.28 2.55 11.41
N GLU A 26 -31.30 1.71 11.72
CA GLU A 26 -30.49 1.83 12.93
C GLU A 26 -29.35 2.83 12.72
N VAL A 27 -29.41 3.94 13.42
CA VAL A 27 -28.29 4.89 13.53
C VAL A 27 -27.22 4.28 14.41
N ILE A 28 -25.99 4.23 13.92
CA ILE A 28 -24.83 3.75 14.71
C ILE A 28 -24.54 4.75 15.83
N HIS A 29 -24.58 4.28 17.08
CA HIS A 29 -24.33 5.10 18.25
C HIS A 29 -23.00 4.77 18.92
N PRO A 30 -22.31 5.75 19.53
CA PRO A 30 -21.16 5.47 20.38
C PRO A 30 -21.55 4.60 21.59
N LEU A 31 -20.58 3.78 22.03
CA LEU A 31 -20.71 2.94 23.21
C LEU A 31 -19.87 3.42 24.40
N ASP A 32 -18.73 4.06 24.07
CA ASP A 32 -17.75 4.52 25.05
C ASP A 32 -17.25 5.92 24.69
N ASN A 33 -16.59 6.58 25.66
CA ASN A 33 -15.81 7.79 25.42
C ASN A 33 -14.37 7.59 25.91
N ILE A 34 -13.40 7.73 24.99
CA ILE A 34 -11.97 7.52 25.28
C ILE A 34 -11.19 8.78 24.92
N GLY A 35 -10.62 9.42 25.93
CA GLY A 35 -9.79 10.62 25.72
C GLY A 35 -10.55 11.80 25.10
N GLY A 36 -11.89 11.87 25.30
CA GLY A 36 -12.75 12.90 24.74
C GLY A 36 -13.35 12.56 23.36
N PHE A 37 -13.07 11.36 22.84
CA PHE A 37 -13.65 10.87 21.60
C PHE A 37 -14.74 9.85 21.88
N ASP A 38 -15.89 10.01 21.26
CA ASP A 38 -16.95 9.02 21.26
C ASP A 38 -16.54 7.88 20.33
N VAL A 39 -16.63 6.63 20.81
CA VAL A 39 -16.10 5.46 20.11
C VAL A 39 -17.01 4.24 20.25
N ARG A 40 -16.78 3.25 19.39
CA ARG A 40 -17.31 1.89 19.46
C ARG A 40 -16.38 0.91 18.77
N PRO A 41 -16.59 -0.43 18.83
CA PRO A 41 -15.93 -1.38 17.95
C PRO A 41 -16.09 -1.00 16.47
N GLY A 42 -15.01 -1.09 15.70
CA GLY A 42 -15.00 -0.80 14.26
C GLY A 42 -15.31 -2.03 13.40
N PHE A 43 -14.89 -2.00 12.15
CA PHE A 43 -15.18 -3.02 11.12
C PHE A 43 -14.06 -4.05 11.01
N TYR A 44 -14.12 -5.12 11.79
CA TYR A 44 -13.04 -6.13 11.93
C TYR A 44 -12.61 -6.82 10.64
N GLN A 45 -13.44 -6.85 9.62
CA GLN A 45 -13.13 -7.50 8.36
C GLN A 45 -12.39 -6.61 7.37
N MET A 46 -12.31 -5.31 7.64
CA MET A 46 -11.73 -4.29 6.78
C MET A 46 -10.47 -3.70 7.43
N ASN A 47 -9.30 -4.25 7.08
CA ASN A 47 -8.02 -3.68 7.54
C ASN A 47 -7.79 -2.29 6.94
N GLY A 48 -7.13 -1.42 7.72
CA GLY A 48 -6.89 -0.04 7.33
C GLY A 48 -7.91 0.93 7.94
N ALA A 49 -7.95 2.15 7.40
CA ALA A 49 -8.88 3.18 7.82
C ALA A 49 -9.92 3.49 6.75
N TYR A 50 -11.18 3.64 7.17
CA TYR A 50 -12.32 3.89 6.30
C TYR A 50 -13.21 4.98 6.87
N GLN A 51 -13.53 5.99 6.05
CA GLN A 51 -14.49 7.03 6.39
C GLN A 51 -15.91 6.48 6.28
N THR A 52 -16.72 6.75 7.30
CA THR A 52 -18.18 6.56 7.30
C THR A 52 -18.89 7.91 7.46
N GLU A 53 -20.21 7.92 7.42
CA GLU A 53 -20.99 9.15 7.68
C GLU A 53 -20.79 9.66 9.12
N GLU A 54 -20.61 8.75 10.09
CA GLU A 54 -20.49 9.08 11.50
C GLU A 54 -19.05 9.37 11.95
N GLY A 55 -18.04 8.87 11.23
CA GLY A 55 -16.63 9.00 11.64
C GLY A 55 -15.70 8.13 10.83
N VAL A 56 -14.64 7.63 11.46
CA VAL A 56 -13.63 6.80 10.79
C VAL A 56 -13.42 5.50 11.58
N SER A 57 -13.50 4.38 10.87
CA SER A 57 -13.13 3.07 11.39
C SER A 57 -11.67 2.77 11.11
N PHE A 58 -10.94 2.31 12.14
CA PHE A 58 -9.55 1.90 12.09
C PHE A 58 -9.41 0.45 12.49
N THR A 59 -8.79 -0.37 11.68
CA THR A 59 -8.63 -1.81 11.95
C THR A 59 -7.20 -2.25 11.61
N VAL A 60 -6.54 -2.87 12.59
CA VAL A 60 -5.18 -3.41 12.44
C VAL A 60 -5.07 -4.74 13.18
N SER A 61 -4.36 -5.70 12.58
CA SER A 61 -4.14 -7.02 13.18
C SER A 61 -2.70 -7.15 13.68
N SER A 62 -2.54 -7.70 14.89
CA SER A 62 -1.27 -8.12 15.45
C SER A 62 -1.44 -9.32 16.37
N HIS A 63 -0.64 -10.37 16.13
CA HIS A 63 -0.68 -11.62 16.89
C HIS A 63 0.07 -11.52 18.21
N GLY A 64 1.13 -10.72 18.25
CA GLY A 64 2.00 -10.60 19.42
C GLY A 64 1.72 -9.39 20.29
N ALA A 65 0.99 -8.39 19.81
CA ALA A 65 0.74 -7.17 20.56
C ALA A 65 -0.20 -7.41 21.76
N THR A 66 0.18 -6.83 22.89
CA THR A 66 -0.61 -6.80 24.13
C THR A 66 -1.41 -5.51 24.28
N SER A 67 -1.08 -4.47 23.50
CA SER A 67 -1.89 -3.26 23.39
C SER A 67 -1.64 -2.53 22.07
N CYS A 68 -2.66 -1.79 21.63
CA CYS A 68 -2.63 -0.93 20.47
C CYS A 68 -3.13 0.47 20.82
N VAL A 69 -2.42 1.49 20.39
CA VAL A 69 -2.82 2.91 20.53
C VAL A 69 -2.89 3.52 19.15
N LEU A 70 -4.04 4.08 18.81
CA LEU A 70 -4.23 4.93 17.63
C LEU A 70 -3.70 6.33 17.94
N LEU A 71 -2.83 6.84 17.08
CA LEU A 71 -2.29 8.19 17.13
C LEU A 71 -2.95 9.03 16.07
N LEU A 72 -3.47 10.19 16.45
CA LEU A 72 -4.03 11.17 15.52
C LEU A 72 -3.17 12.43 15.51
N PHE A 73 -2.80 12.85 14.31
CA PHE A 73 -1.95 14.03 14.07
C PHE A 73 -2.73 15.07 13.28
N ARG A 74 -2.50 16.34 13.54
CA ARG A 74 -2.93 17.38 12.60
C ARG A 74 -2.12 17.23 11.30
N PRO A 75 -2.67 17.58 10.14
CA PRO A 75 -1.92 17.52 8.88
C PRO A 75 -0.55 18.19 8.99
N ALA A 76 0.49 17.48 8.57
CA ALA A 76 1.91 17.85 8.66
C ALA A 76 2.51 17.99 10.08
N ALA A 77 1.74 17.79 11.15
CA ALA A 77 2.28 17.85 12.52
C ALA A 77 3.18 16.64 12.82
N GLN A 78 4.25 16.87 13.60
CA GLN A 78 5.15 15.80 14.04
C GLN A 78 4.66 15.12 15.33
N GLU A 79 3.92 15.83 16.18
CA GLU A 79 3.38 15.31 17.42
C GLU A 79 1.89 15.02 17.31
N PRO A 80 1.42 13.88 17.84
CA PRO A 80 0.00 13.56 17.85
C PRO A 80 -0.77 14.47 18.80
N TYR A 81 -1.91 14.99 18.36
CA TYR A 81 -2.83 15.73 19.23
C TYR A 81 -3.72 14.80 20.07
N ALA A 82 -3.85 13.53 19.67
CA ALA A 82 -4.60 12.54 20.41
C ALA A 82 -3.92 11.15 20.39
N ARG A 83 -4.11 10.42 21.50
CA ARG A 83 -3.64 9.05 21.69
C ARG A 83 -4.81 8.24 22.23
N ILE A 84 -5.43 7.42 21.38
CA ILE A 84 -6.61 6.64 21.72
C ILE A 84 -6.18 5.20 21.92
N ARG A 85 -6.11 4.73 23.16
CA ARG A 85 -5.83 3.33 23.45
C ARG A 85 -7.06 2.50 23.10
N ILE A 86 -6.91 1.57 22.15
CA ILE A 86 -7.99 0.66 21.77
C ILE A 86 -8.23 -0.32 22.93
N PRO A 87 -9.47 -0.39 23.48
CA PRO A 87 -9.79 -1.28 24.59
C PRO A 87 -9.58 -2.76 24.23
N GLU A 88 -9.23 -3.58 25.23
CA GLU A 88 -9.15 -5.04 25.02
C GLU A 88 -10.50 -5.63 24.62
N SER A 89 -11.62 -5.05 25.07
CA SER A 89 -12.97 -5.41 24.64
C SER A 89 -13.24 -5.13 23.15
N TYR A 90 -12.40 -4.31 22.49
CA TYR A 90 -12.45 -4.00 21.07
C TYR A 90 -11.41 -4.80 20.27
N LYS A 91 -10.84 -5.85 20.87
CA LYS A 91 -9.99 -6.83 20.22
C LYS A 91 -10.75 -8.13 20.03
N ILE A 92 -10.84 -8.60 18.79
CA ILE A 92 -11.40 -9.92 18.48
C ILE A 92 -10.32 -10.76 17.82
N GLY A 93 -9.98 -11.90 18.43
CA GLY A 93 -8.82 -12.68 18.00
C GLY A 93 -7.54 -11.84 18.07
N ASN A 94 -6.90 -11.63 16.93
CA ASN A 94 -5.68 -10.82 16.81
C ASN A 94 -5.92 -9.44 16.18
N THR A 95 -7.18 -9.01 16.07
CA THR A 95 -7.56 -7.77 15.37
C THR A 95 -8.10 -6.75 16.35
N TYR A 96 -7.46 -5.59 16.36
CA TYR A 96 -7.92 -4.38 17.05
C TYR A 96 -8.75 -3.55 16.06
N SER A 97 -9.95 -3.13 16.47
CA SER A 97 -10.80 -2.31 15.61
C SER A 97 -11.60 -1.29 16.42
N ILE A 98 -11.58 -0.02 15.97
CA ILE A 98 -12.27 1.08 16.62
C ILE A 98 -12.87 2.02 15.58
N LEU A 99 -14.14 2.39 15.78
CA LEU A 99 -14.78 3.51 15.09
C LEU A 99 -14.73 4.73 15.99
N VAL A 100 -14.15 5.81 15.50
CA VAL A 100 -14.05 7.10 16.18
C VAL A 100 -15.01 8.08 15.52
N PHE A 101 -16.04 8.50 16.28
CA PHE A 101 -17.09 9.37 15.79
C PHE A 101 -16.61 10.81 15.58
N GLY A 102 -17.22 11.49 14.61
CA GLY A 102 -16.98 12.90 14.33
C GLY A 102 -15.61 13.22 13.69
N LEU A 103 -14.79 12.21 13.39
CA LEU A 103 -13.56 12.40 12.60
C LEU A 103 -13.93 12.61 11.13
N LYS A 104 -13.22 13.54 10.50
CA LYS A 104 -13.27 13.79 9.05
C LYS A 104 -11.89 13.55 8.46
N ALA A 105 -11.83 12.84 7.35
CA ALA A 105 -10.58 12.42 6.70
C ALA A 105 -9.59 13.58 6.47
N GLU A 106 -10.11 14.77 6.14
CA GLU A 106 -9.32 15.97 5.85
C GLU A 106 -8.64 16.59 7.07
N ASP A 107 -9.09 16.27 8.31
CA ASP A 107 -8.65 16.96 9.53
C ASP A 107 -7.46 16.30 10.22
N PHE A 108 -7.05 15.07 9.79
CA PHE A 108 -6.03 14.32 10.50
C PHE A 108 -5.19 13.42 9.60
N GLU A 109 -4.05 13.02 10.15
CA GLU A 109 -3.20 11.91 9.74
C GLU A 109 -3.12 10.93 10.90
N TYR A 110 -2.82 9.64 10.66
CA TYR A 110 -2.81 8.66 11.72
C TYR A 110 -1.62 7.69 11.63
N ALA A 111 -1.33 7.08 12.77
CA ALA A 111 -0.38 5.97 12.91
C ALA A 111 -0.75 5.13 14.13
N TYR A 112 -0.01 4.05 14.36
CA TYR A 112 -0.19 3.20 15.53
C TYR A 112 1.03 3.19 16.44
N GLN A 113 0.81 2.85 17.71
CA GLN A 113 1.84 2.37 18.63
C GLN A 113 1.40 1.02 19.18
N MET A 114 2.29 0.06 19.16
CA MET A 114 2.03 -1.27 19.72
C MET A 114 3.00 -1.61 20.82
N ASP A 115 2.51 -2.28 21.86
CA ASP A 115 3.30 -2.82 22.94
C ASP A 115 3.14 -4.34 23.00
N GLY A 116 4.17 -5.03 23.47
CA GLY A 116 4.19 -6.47 23.53
C GLY A 116 5.56 -6.97 24.00
N PRO A 117 5.83 -8.28 23.89
CA PRO A 117 7.11 -8.84 24.28
C PRO A 117 8.23 -8.34 23.34
N ALA A 118 9.41 -8.06 23.94
CA ALA A 118 10.64 -7.79 23.22
C ALA A 118 11.62 -8.95 23.47
N ASP A 119 11.77 -9.82 22.50
CA ASP A 119 12.60 -11.02 22.54
C ASP A 119 13.21 -11.28 21.16
N GLN A 120 14.46 -10.86 20.99
CA GLN A 120 15.17 -10.98 19.71
C GLN A 120 15.23 -12.42 19.20
N ALA A 121 15.50 -13.40 20.08
CA ALA A 121 15.61 -14.81 19.68
C ALA A 121 14.31 -15.39 19.15
N ARG A 122 13.18 -14.80 19.49
CA ARG A 122 11.85 -15.15 18.97
C ARG A 122 11.38 -14.20 17.87
N GLY A 123 12.21 -13.23 17.45
CA GLY A 123 11.87 -12.22 16.47
C GLY A 123 10.76 -11.25 16.93
N LEU A 124 10.56 -11.06 18.23
CA LEU A 124 9.54 -10.18 18.78
C LEU A 124 10.18 -8.83 19.12
N LEU A 125 9.77 -7.79 18.39
CA LEU A 125 10.40 -6.45 18.42
C LEU A 125 9.41 -5.35 18.86
N PHE A 126 8.42 -5.68 19.69
CA PHE A 126 7.46 -4.68 20.15
C PHE A 126 8.11 -3.59 20.99
N ASN A 127 7.79 -2.35 20.67
CA ASN A 127 8.28 -1.19 21.40
C ASN A 127 7.29 -0.03 21.25
N ARG A 128 6.61 0.30 22.35
CA ARG A 128 5.62 1.38 22.40
C ARG A 128 6.14 2.79 22.06
N LYS A 129 7.46 2.94 21.87
CA LYS A 129 8.06 4.22 21.46
C LYS A 129 8.03 4.40 19.93
N HIS A 130 7.90 3.32 19.18
CA HIS A 130 7.83 3.41 17.73
C HIS A 130 6.47 3.90 17.28
N THR A 131 6.46 4.86 16.37
CA THR A 131 5.28 5.25 15.59
C THR A 131 5.27 4.39 14.34
N LEU A 132 4.19 3.63 14.16
CA LEU A 132 4.08 2.61 13.13
C LEU A 132 3.04 3.01 12.09
N LEU A 133 3.47 2.99 10.83
CA LEU A 133 2.57 3.14 9.69
C LEU A 133 1.61 1.96 9.63
N ASP A 134 0.36 2.23 9.27
CA ASP A 134 -0.61 1.18 8.98
C ASP A 134 -0.14 0.36 7.76
N PRO A 135 -0.03 -0.98 7.84
CA PRO A 135 0.29 -1.81 6.69
C PRO A 135 -0.67 -1.64 5.50
N TYR A 136 -1.91 -1.25 5.76
CA TYR A 136 -2.95 -1.00 4.76
C TYR A 136 -3.14 0.49 4.43
N ALA A 137 -2.14 1.33 4.72
CA ALA A 137 -2.19 2.76 4.40
C ALA A 137 -2.34 3.01 2.90
N LYS A 138 -3.42 3.66 2.49
CA LYS A 138 -3.73 3.98 1.08
C LYS A 138 -3.09 5.30 0.63
N ALA A 139 -2.59 6.09 1.56
CA ALA A 139 -1.78 7.27 1.34
C ALA A 139 -0.81 7.46 2.50
N VAL A 140 0.37 7.98 2.18
CA VAL A 140 1.44 8.27 3.14
C VAL A 140 1.77 9.76 3.09
N THR A 141 2.17 10.32 4.22
CA THR A 141 2.51 11.74 4.30
C THR A 141 4.02 11.95 4.32
N GLY A 142 4.46 13.13 3.84
CA GLY A 142 5.78 13.68 4.10
C GLY A 142 6.72 13.78 2.92
N GLN A 143 6.63 12.91 1.92
CA GLN A 143 7.48 12.96 0.73
C GLN A 143 6.69 13.53 -0.45
N ARG A 144 6.76 14.85 -0.66
CA ARG A 144 5.99 15.51 -1.73
C ARG A 144 6.83 15.90 -2.93
N ASN A 145 8.10 16.17 -2.71
CA ASN A 145 9.01 16.65 -3.74
C ASN A 145 10.20 15.72 -3.83
N TRP A 146 10.41 15.19 -5.01
CA TRP A 146 11.55 14.33 -5.29
C TRP A 146 12.88 14.99 -4.92
N GLY A 147 13.68 14.30 -4.12
CA GLY A 147 15.02 14.71 -3.70
C GLY A 147 15.03 15.65 -2.51
N GLU A 148 13.89 15.92 -1.90
CA GLU A 148 13.78 16.69 -0.66
C GLU A 148 13.60 15.74 0.53
N LYS A 149 14.32 16.02 1.61
CA LYS A 149 14.09 15.29 2.86
C LYS A 149 12.75 15.71 3.44
N PRO A 150 11.98 14.74 3.99
CA PRO A 150 10.75 15.06 4.69
C PRO A 150 10.99 16.07 5.83
N GLU A 151 9.99 16.88 6.12
CA GLU A 151 10.01 17.73 7.31
C GLU A 151 10.17 16.86 8.58
N GLY A 152 11.06 17.25 9.49
CA GLY A 152 11.41 16.45 10.68
C GLY A 152 12.78 15.77 10.59
N GLY A 153 13.37 15.64 9.41
CA GLY A 153 14.71 15.11 9.22
C GLY A 153 14.86 13.69 9.77
N LYS A 154 15.75 13.49 10.78
CA LYS A 154 15.98 12.16 11.40
C LYS A 154 14.83 11.66 12.27
N ASP A 155 13.98 12.55 12.73
CA ASP A 155 12.80 12.26 13.57
C ASP A 155 11.52 12.13 12.74
N PHE A 156 11.63 12.11 11.40
CA PHE A 156 10.50 11.92 10.53
C PHE A 156 9.83 10.56 10.77
N VAL A 157 8.50 10.57 10.85
CA VAL A 157 7.68 9.38 10.96
C VAL A 157 6.66 9.33 9.84
N TYR A 158 6.55 8.18 9.20
CA TYR A 158 5.49 7.94 8.22
C TYR A 158 4.13 7.91 8.91
N LYS A 159 3.19 8.65 8.36
CA LYS A 159 1.79 8.66 8.81
C LYS A 159 0.89 8.36 7.63
N ALA A 160 -0.22 7.70 7.92
CA ALA A 160 -1.23 7.37 6.94
C ALA A 160 -2.31 8.45 6.85
N ARG A 161 -2.97 8.53 5.71
CA ARG A 161 -4.20 9.28 5.50
C ARG A 161 -5.34 8.39 5.07
N VAL A 162 -6.55 8.83 5.37
CA VAL A 162 -7.77 8.24 4.81
C VAL A 162 -7.98 8.80 3.41
N VAL A 163 -8.12 7.93 2.42
CA VAL A 163 -8.36 8.30 1.03
C VAL A 163 -9.84 8.14 0.72
N GLN A 164 -10.42 9.13 0.08
CA GLN A 164 -11.79 9.07 -0.44
C GLN A 164 -11.78 8.34 -1.79
N SER A 165 -12.67 7.36 -1.95
CA SER A 165 -12.72 6.49 -3.12
C SER A 165 -13.93 6.86 -3.99
N ASP A 166 -13.96 8.09 -4.51
CA ASP A 166 -15.05 8.67 -5.30
C ASP A 166 -14.65 8.99 -6.75
N PHE A 167 -13.51 8.47 -7.21
CA PHE A 167 -13.01 8.71 -8.57
C PHE A 167 -13.99 8.20 -9.65
N ASP A 168 -14.40 9.10 -10.55
CA ASP A 168 -15.26 8.75 -11.68
C ASP A 168 -14.45 8.08 -12.80
N TRP A 169 -14.63 6.78 -12.95
CA TRP A 169 -14.01 5.99 -14.01
C TRP A 169 -14.71 6.14 -15.37
N GLY A 170 -15.85 6.82 -15.46
CA GLY A 170 -16.60 6.97 -16.69
C GLY A 170 -17.05 5.64 -17.30
N ARG A 171 -17.09 5.57 -18.65
CA ARG A 171 -17.53 4.38 -19.42
C ARG A 171 -16.33 3.60 -19.97
N TYR A 172 -15.29 3.37 -19.17
CA TYR A 172 -14.17 2.59 -19.65
C TYR A 172 -14.53 1.10 -19.80
N ARG A 173 -13.76 0.39 -20.64
CA ARG A 173 -13.86 -1.06 -20.81
C ARG A 173 -12.51 -1.70 -20.52
N ASN A 174 -12.51 -2.90 -19.93
CA ASN A 174 -11.32 -3.73 -19.91
C ASN A 174 -10.94 -4.11 -21.33
N LEU A 175 -9.66 -3.99 -21.65
CA LEU A 175 -9.15 -4.29 -22.98
C LEU A 175 -9.02 -5.81 -23.19
N ASN A 176 -8.54 -6.52 -22.14
CA ASN A 176 -8.42 -7.98 -22.10
C ASN A 176 -7.63 -8.55 -23.28
N TYR A 177 -6.51 -7.93 -23.66
CA TYR A 177 -5.62 -8.48 -24.67
C TYR A 177 -5.11 -9.84 -24.23
N LYS A 178 -4.89 -10.76 -25.19
CA LYS A 178 -4.21 -12.01 -24.90
C LYS A 178 -2.72 -11.77 -24.68
N PHE A 179 -2.06 -12.64 -23.90
CA PHE A 179 -0.63 -12.53 -23.65
C PHE A 179 0.20 -12.50 -24.94
N GLU A 180 -0.13 -13.35 -25.90
CA GLU A 180 0.56 -13.43 -27.18
C GLU A 180 0.45 -12.17 -28.05
N ASP A 181 -0.53 -11.31 -27.78
CA ASP A 181 -0.78 -10.08 -28.53
C ASP A 181 -0.14 -8.84 -27.86
N LEU A 182 0.47 -8.99 -26.67
CA LEU A 182 1.03 -7.86 -25.94
C LEU A 182 2.36 -7.39 -26.52
N VAL A 183 2.46 -6.09 -26.68
CA VAL A 183 3.73 -5.36 -26.89
C VAL A 183 3.91 -4.45 -25.69
N ILE A 184 4.69 -4.91 -24.72
CA ILE A 184 4.88 -4.26 -23.43
C ILE A 184 6.05 -3.28 -23.50
N TYR A 185 5.83 -2.06 -23.03
CA TYR A 185 6.87 -1.05 -22.82
C TYR A 185 7.08 -0.86 -21.33
N GLU A 186 8.19 -1.38 -20.82
CA GLU A 186 8.63 -1.11 -19.44
C GLU A 186 9.15 0.31 -19.32
N MET A 187 8.68 1.06 -18.32
CA MET A 187 9.09 2.45 -18.13
C MET A 187 9.10 2.88 -16.68
N HIS A 188 10.02 3.80 -16.38
CA HIS A 188 10.08 4.49 -15.10
C HIS A 188 9.28 5.80 -15.20
N VAL A 189 8.28 6.00 -14.33
CA VAL A 189 7.38 7.17 -14.37
C VAL A 189 8.16 8.48 -14.42
N ARG A 190 9.14 8.64 -13.51
CA ARG A 190 9.94 9.86 -13.46
C ARG A 190 10.90 9.96 -14.66
N GLY A 191 11.62 8.89 -14.98
CA GLY A 191 12.64 8.88 -16.02
C GLY A 191 12.08 9.17 -17.42
N PHE A 192 10.86 8.72 -17.68
CA PHE A 192 10.26 8.84 -19.01
C PHE A 192 10.02 10.28 -19.47
N THR A 193 9.73 11.20 -18.54
CA THR A 193 9.35 12.58 -18.90
C THR A 193 10.14 13.66 -18.17
N LYS A 194 11.12 13.32 -17.31
CA LYS A 194 11.84 14.30 -16.50
C LYS A 194 12.72 15.24 -17.31
N ASP A 195 13.33 14.75 -18.38
CA ASP A 195 14.17 15.57 -19.25
C ASP A 195 13.32 16.64 -19.96
N ALA A 196 13.87 17.85 -20.11
CA ALA A 196 13.19 18.98 -20.74
C ALA A 196 12.80 18.70 -22.21
N SER A 197 13.52 17.83 -22.90
CA SER A 197 13.20 17.39 -24.28
C SER A 197 11.86 16.68 -24.39
N SER A 198 11.31 16.19 -23.27
CA SER A 198 9.97 15.62 -23.25
C SER A 198 8.88 16.64 -23.62
N GLY A 199 9.10 17.93 -23.36
CA GLY A 199 8.19 19.02 -23.69
C GLY A 199 6.85 19.01 -22.93
N VAL A 200 6.75 18.26 -21.82
CA VAL A 200 5.52 18.13 -21.03
C VAL A 200 5.52 19.03 -19.80
N LYS A 201 4.34 19.36 -19.30
CA LYS A 201 4.17 19.95 -17.96
C LYS A 201 4.16 18.84 -16.92
N GLY A 202 4.78 19.09 -15.75
CA GLY A 202 4.88 18.05 -14.72
C GLY A 202 5.81 16.91 -15.12
N GLY A 203 6.92 17.20 -15.78
CA GLY A 203 7.91 16.18 -16.18
C GLY A 203 8.39 15.36 -14.98
N GLY A 204 8.31 14.04 -15.09
CA GLY A 204 8.65 13.08 -14.05
C GLY A 204 7.49 12.70 -13.12
N THR A 205 6.25 12.95 -13.52
CA THR A 205 5.04 12.63 -12.75
C THR A 205 4.03 11.85 -13.60
N PHE A 206 2.96 11.34 -12.97
CA PHE A 206 1.84 10.71 -13.67
C PHE A 206 1.21 11.64 -14.70
N GLU A 207 1.06 12.93 -14.38
CA GLU A 207 0.55 13.94 -15.32
C GLU A 207 1.47 14.12 -16.52
N GLY A 208 2.79 14.15 -16.31
CA GLY A 208 3.75 14.22 -17.41
C GLY A 208 3.68 13.01 -18.33
N LEU A 209 3.55 11.81 -17.75
CA LEU A 209 3.38 10.56 -18.50
C LEU A 209 2.08 10.57 -19.29
N ARG A 210 0.97 11.03 -18.70
CA ARG A 210 -0.34 11.15 -19.35
C ARG A 210 -0.26 11.94 -20.66
N GLN A 211 0.51 13.02 -20.70
CA GLN A 211 0.69 13.84 -21.90
C GLN A 211 1.47 13.11 -23.03
N LYS A 212 2.12 11.98 -22.71
CA LYS A 212 2.84 11.14 -23.68
C LYS A 212 2.02 9.97 -24.23
N ILE A 213 0.75 9.81 -23.86
CA ILE A 213 -0.13 8.77 -24.42
C ILE A 213 -0.17 8.79 -25.95
N PRO A 214 -0.26 9.94 -26.65
CA PRO A 214 -0.22 9.96 -28.12
C PRO A 214 1.10 9.36 -28.67
N TYR A 215 2.24 9.65 -28.06
CA TYR A 215 3.52 9.07 -28.45
C TYR A 215 3.55 7.55 -28.27
N LEU A 216 3.05 7.04 -27.14
CA LEU A 216 2.99 5.60 -26.87
C LEU A 216 2.09 4.87 -27.88
N LYS A 217 1.00 5.51 -28.27
CA LYS A 217 0.08 5.00 -29.29
C LYS A 217 0.73 4.96 -30.67
N ASP A 218 1.44 6.03 -31.06
CA ASP A 218 2.17 6.10 -32.33
C ASP A 218 3.32 5.09 -32.37
N LEU A 219 3.94 4.77 -31.24
CA LEU A 219 4.96 3.72 -31.11
C LEU A 219 4.39 2.31 -31.37
N GLY A 220 3.08 2.14 -31.24
CA GLY A 220 2.38 0.89 -31.55
C GLY A 220 2.38 -0.12 -30.39
N ILE A 221 2.67 0.30 -29.19
CA ILE A 221 2.55 -0.55 -28.00
C ILE A 221 1.08 -0.65 -27.54
N ASN A 222 0.76 -1.73 -26.85
CA ASN A 222 -0.59 -1.93 -26.30
C ASN A 222 -0.60 -2.26 -24.78
N ALA A 223 0.56 -2.26 -24.15
CA ALA A 223 0.69 -2.33 -22.72
C ALA A 223 1.90 -1.51 -22.22
N VAL A 224 1.76 -0.89 -21.07
CA VAL A 224 2.88 -0.32 -20.30
C VAL A 224 3.09 -1.14 -19.04
N GLU A 225 4.35 -1.40 -18.71
CA GLU A 225 4.77 -1.92 -17.42
C GLU A 225 5.43 -0.78 -16.67
N LEU A 226 4.80 -0.33 -15.60
CA LEU A 226 5.33 0.75 -14.77
C LEU A 226 6.27 0.14 -13.72
N MET A 227 7.55 0.51 -13.77
CA MET A 227 8.49 0.26 -12.68
C MET A 227 7.88 0.76 -11.35
N PRO A 228 8.38 0.32 -10.17
CA PRO A 228 7.66 0.48 -8.92
C PRO A 228 7.07 1.86 -8.69
N ILE A 229 5.74 1.90 -8.47
CA ILE A 229 4.98 3.12 -8.22
C ILE A 229 4.41 3.16 -6.80
N PHE A 230 4.62 2.12 -6.01
CA PHE A 230 4.26 2.14 -4.59
C PHE A 230 5.11 3.16 -3.84
N GLU A 231 4.65 3.63 -2.69
CA GLU A 231 5.42 4.60 -1.90
C GLU A 231 6.78 4.04 -1.51
N PHE A 232 7.85 4.75 -1.85
CA PHE A 232 9.23 4.48 -1.45
C PHE A 232 9.95 5.78 -1.13
N ASP A 233 11.07 5.71 -0.41
CA ASP A 233 11.90 6.85 -0.06
C ASP A 233 13.09 6.95 -1.01
N GLU A 234 13.07 7.91 -1.94
CA GLU A 234 14.19 8.15 -2.84
C GLU A 234 15.42 8.72 -2.13
N MET A 235 15.22 9.26 -0.92
CA MET A 235 16.32 9.76 -0.09
C MET A 235 17.01 8.65 0.71
N GLU A 236 16.41 7.47 0.78
CA GLU A 236 17.06 6.31 1.37
C GLU A 236 18.33 5.97 0.58
N SER A 237 19.44 5.82 1.29
CA SER A 237 20.76 5.58 0.70
C SER A 237 21.22 6.68 -0.28
N ALA A 238 20.60 7.86 -0.28
CA ALA A 238 21.03 8.99 -1.09
C ALA A 238 22.47 9.40 -0.75
N ARG A 239 23.29 9.55 -1.78
CA ARG A 239 24.71 9.84 -1.63
C ARG A 239 25.24 10.70 -2.76
N VAL A 240 26.35 11.37 -2.50
CA VAL A 240 27.08 12.14 -3.54
C VAL A 240 28.23 11.29 -4.05
N VAL A 241 28.29 11.11 -5.39
CA VAL A 241 29.39 10.43 -6.08
C VAL A 241 29.89 11.38 -7.17
N ASP A 242 31.18 11.72 -7.13
CA ASP A 242 31.82 12.63 -8.09
C ASP A 242 31.09 13.98 -8.25
N GLY A 243 30.54 14.50 -7.13
CA GLY A 243 29.78 15.76 -7.13
C GLY A 243 28.32 15.66 -7.61
N VAL A 244 27.86 14.48 -7.98
CA VAL A 244 26.48 14.21 -8.43
C VAL A 244 25.69 13.59 -7.28
N GLN A 245 24.53 14.17 -6.95
CA GLN A 245 23.60 13.59 -6.00
C GLN A 245 22.89 12.39 -6.63
N LEU A 246 23.05 11.22 -6.00
CA LEU A 246 22.36 9.98 -6.39
C LEU A 246 21.25 9.67 -5.37
N TYR A 247 20.19 9.08 -5.87
CA TYR A 247 18.98 8.72 -5.13
C TYR A 247 18.69 7.24 -5.25
N ASN A 248 17.82 6.69 -4.41
CA ASN A 248 17.12 5.45 -4.68
C ASN A 248 16.12 5.72 -5.82
N TYR A 249 16.58 5.51 -7.05
CA TYR A 249 15.88 6.02 -8.23
C TYR A 249 14.75 5.10 -8.71
N TRP A 250 14.98 3.78 -8.69
CA TRP A 250 14.07 2.82 -9.30
C TRP A 250 12.86 2.49 -8.43
N GLY A 251 12.98 2.64 -7.11
CA GLY A 251 11.86 2.42 -6.19
C GLY A 251 11.65 0.98 -5.73
N TYR A 252 12.61 0.07 -5.96
CA TYR A 252 12.53 -1.31 -5.46
C TYR A 252 12.82 -1.40 -3.96
N ASN A 253 12.21 -0.53 -3.16
CA ASN A 253 12.35 -0.52 -1.70
C ASN A 253 11.07 0.06 -1.07
N THR A 254 10.04 -0.76 -0.98
CA THR A 254 8.67 -0.33 -0.67
C THR A 254 8.50 0.05 0.79
N VAL A 255 8.01 1.27 1.02
CA VAL A 255 7.58 1.80 2.32
C VAL A 255 6.12 1.46 2.60
N SER A 256 5.24 1.67 1.62
CA SER A 256 3.81 1.35 1.72
C SER A 256 3.29 0.71 0.45
N PHE A 257 2.60 -0.42 0.62
CA PHE A 257 2.18 -1.28 -0.48
C PHE A 257 0.83 -0.85 -1.11
N PHE A 258 -0.01 -0.14 -0.38
CA PHE A 258 -1.34 0.29 -0.84
C PHE A 258 -1.37 1.74 -1.32
N ALA A 259 -0.28 2.49 -1.13
CA ALA A 259 -0.19 3.90 -1.48
C ALA A 259 0.65 4.12 -2.73
N PRO A 260 0.20 4.95 -3.70
CA PRO A 260 1.05 5.41 -4.79
C PRO A 260 2.15 6.34 -4.27
N ASN A 261 3.28 6.38 -4.97
CA ASN A 261 4.39 7.26 -4.61
C ASN A 261 3.97 8.74 -4.69
N THR A 262 4.10 9.45 -3.58
CA THR A 262 3.66 10.85 -3.41
C THR A 262 4.40 11.81 -4.34
N SER A 263 5.69 11.54 -4.62
CA SER A 263 6.52 12.40 -5.47
C SER A 263 6.25 12.23 -6.97
N TYR A 264 5.45 11.23 -7.35
CA TYR A 264 5.00 11.04 -8.73
C TYR A 264 3.70 11.77 -9.06
N ALA A 265 3.00 12.33 -8.06
CA ALA A 265 1.88 13.22 -8.30
C ALA A 265 2.37 14.64 -8.62
N PHE A 266 1.83 15.28 -9.67
CA PHE A 266 2.14 16.65 -10.04
C PHE A 266 1.37 17.66 -9.18
N HIS A 267 0.12 17.33 -8.84
CA HIS A 267 -0.71 18.13 -7.97
C HIS A 267 -0.81 17.50 -6.59
N GLN A 268 -0.98 18.34 -5.57
CA GLN A 268 -1.29 17.85 -4.24
C GLN A 268 -2.70 17.27 -4.21
N GLU A 269 -2.80 16.00 -3.87
CA GLU A 269 -4.05 15.22 -3.88
C GLU A 269 -4.53 14.91 -2.45
N HIS A 270 -4.56 15.89 -1.56
CA HIS A 270 -4.92 15.66 -0.15
C HIS A 270 -6.26 14.92 -0.02
N ASN A 271 -6.24 13.71 0.58
CA ASN A 271 -7.33 12.73 0.71
C ASN A 271 -7.88 12.16 -0.62
N HIS A 272 -7.27 12.50 -1.75
CA HIS A 272 -7.52 11.95 -3.07
C HIS A 272 -6.23 11.42 -3.70
N GLU A 273 -5.31 10.99 -2.84
CA GLU A 273 -4.02 10.44 -3.27
C GLU A 273 -4.25 9.25 -4.19
N GLY A 274 -3.66 9.35 -5.37
CA GLY A 274 -3.82 8.37 -6.45
C GLY A 274 -4.81 8.73 -7.55
N ASP A 275 -5.57 9.80 -7.44
CA ASP A 275 -6.52 10.20 -8.49
C ASP A 275 -5.80 10.61 -9.79
N GLU A 276 -4.59 11.18 -9.70
CA GLU A 276 -3.78 11.47 -10.88
C GLU A 276 -3.33 10.18 -11.58
N LEU A 277 -2.93 9.17 -10.82
CA LEU A 277 -2.63 7.85 -11.36
C LEU A 277 -3.87 7.17 -11.95
N LYS A 278 -5.02 7.21 -11.28
CA LYS A 278 -6.29 6.68 -11.81
C LYS A 278 -6.67 7.36 -13.13
N ARG A 279 -6.46 8.67 -13.24
CA ARG A 279 -6.68 9.43 -14.48
C ARG A 279 -5.76 8.96 -15.60
N LEU A 280 -4.47 8.79 -15.31
CA LEU A 280 -3.50 8.23 -16.26
C LEU A 280 -3.94 6.85 -16.74
N ILE A 281 -4.29 5.94 -15.83
CA ILE A 281 -4.71 4.57 -16.17
C ILE A 281 -5.98 4.59 -17.02
N ARG A 282 -6.97 5.39 -16.65
CA ARG A 282 -8.20 5.55 -17.44
C ARG A 282 -7.90 5.97 -18.88
N GLU A 283 -7.09 7.01 -19.05
CA GLU A 283 -6.77 7.53 -20.38
C GLU A 283 -5.88 6.57 -21.21
N LEU A 284 -4.96 5.84 -20.58
CA LEU A 284 -4.22 4.76 -21.25
C LEU A 284 -5.19 3.72 -21.82
N LYS A 285 -6.13 3.24 -21.02
CA LYS A 285 -7.13 2.25 -21.44
C LYS A 285 -8.07 2.79 -22.54
N GLU A 286 -8.49 4.03 -22.45
CA GLU A 286 -9.28 4.70 -23.51
C GLU A 286 -8.52 4.75 -24.85
N ASN A 287 -7.19 4.73 -24.80
CA ASN A 287 -6.30 4.70 -25.96
C ASN A 287 -5.80 3.30 -26.36
N GLY A 288 -6.35 2.25 -25.76
CA GLY A 288 -6.01 0.86 -26.10
C GLY A 288 -4.70 0.37 -25.49
N ILE A 289 -4.28 0.91 -24.35
CA ILE A 289 -3.04 0.54 -23.67
C ILE A 289 -3.37 -0.01 -22.28
N GLU A 290 -3.05 -1.28 -22.03
CA GLU A 290 -3.14 -1.92 -20.71
C GLU A 290 -2.03 -1.42 -19.77
N VAL A 291 -2.27 -1.56 -18.47
CA VAL A 291 -1.33 -1.15 -17.43
C VAL A 291 -0.95 -2.33 -16.55
N ILE A 292 0.34 -2.63 -16.48
CA ILE A 292 0.95 -3.64 -15.63
C ILE A 292 1.79 -2.90 -14.58
N LEU A 293 1.72 -3.31 -13.32
CA LEU A 293 2.55 -2.76 -12.26
C LEU A 293 3.67 -3.72 -11.89
N ASP A 294 4.88 -3.19 -11.81
CA ASP A 294 6.01 -3.88 -11.21
C ASP A 294 5.90 -3.79 -9.67
N VAL A 295 5.81 -4.96 -9.01
CA VAL A 295 5.53 -5.08 -7.59
C VAL A 295 6.62 -5.85 -6.85
N VAL A 296 7.00 -5.33 -5.67
CA VAL A 296 8.12 -5.84 -4.88
C VAL A 296 7.60 -6.47 -3.60
N PHE A 297 7.31 -7.78 -3.62
CA PHE A 297 6.89 -8.52 -2.43
C PHE A 297 7.99 -9.42 -1.84
N ASN A 298 9.19 -9.34 -2.36
CA ASN A 298 10.30 -10.14 -1.83
C ASN A 298 10.94 -9.53 -0.58
N HIS A 299 10.88 -8.21 -0.39
CA HIS A 299 11.42 -7.50 0.77
C HIS A 299 10.66 -6.18 1.05
N THR A 300 11.07 -5.45 2.11
CA THR A 300 10.53 -4.14 2.46
C THR A 300 11.65 -3.14 2.75
N ALA A 301 11.32 -1.86 2.80
CA ALA A 301 12.24 -0.77 3.15
C ALA A 301 12.71 -0.77 4.62
N GLU A 302 12.29 -1.74 5.44
CA GLU A 302 12.73 -1.80 6.83
C GLU A 302 14.14 -2.42 7.02
N GLY A 303 14.79 -2.91 5.93
CA GLY A 303 16.15 -3.46 6.00
C GLY A 303 16.31 -4.60 7.02
N ASN A 304 17.54 -4.83 7.50
CA ASN A 304 17.84 -5.85 8.50
C ASN A 304 17.62 -5.34 9.94
N GLU A 305 18.23 -6.00 10.95
CA GLU A 305 18.13 -5.65 12.37
C GLU A 305 18.62 -4.22 12.70
N ASN A 306 19.49 -3.65 11.86
CA ASN A 306 19.98 -2.28 11.98
C ASN A 306 19.13 -1.27 11.19
N GLY A 307 18.18 -1.75 10.41
CA GLY A 307 17.28 -0.91 9.61
C GLY A 307 16.16 -0.28 10.45
N PRO A 308 15.39 0.64 9.83
CA PRO A 308 14.32 1.34 10.55
C PRO A 308 13.20 0.37 10.97
N CYS A 309 12.41 0.80 11.97
CA CYS A 309 11.21 0.12 12.42
C CYS A 309 10.05 1.12 12.33
N PHE A 310 9.29 1.05 11.26
CA PHE A 310 8.20 2.00 11.02
C PHE A 310 6.86 1.35 10.63
N CYS A 311 6.83 0.03 10.40
CA CYS A 311 5.63 -0.70 10.02
C CYS A 311 5.67 -2.15 10.54
N PHE A 312 5.98 -3.12 9.69
CA PHE A 312 5.86 -4.57 9.94
C PHE A 312 6.71 -5.07 11.11
N LYS A 313 7.93 -4.54 11.26
CA LYS A 313 8.81 -4.89 12.39
C LYS A 313 8.17 -4.62 13.75
N GLY A 314 7.47 -3.50 13.86
CA GLY A 314 6.83 -3.09 15.11
C GLY A 314 5.44 -3.69 15.33
N ILE A 315 4.83 -4.26 14.28
CA ILE A 315 3.48 -4.86 14.35
C ILE A 315 3.56 -6.36 14.64
N ASP A 316 4.31 -7.11 13.81
CA ASP A 316 4.52 -8.57 13.97
C ASP A 316 5.75 -9.03 13.19
N ASN A 317 6.94 -8.66 13.65
CA ASN A 317 8.18 -8.93 12.94
C ASN A 317 8.36 -10.41 12.54
N ASN A 318 8.11 -11.33 13.46
CA ASN A 318 8.27 -12.77 13.27
C ASN A 318 7.20 -13.42 12.38
N ILE A 319 6.18 -12.68 11.97
CA ILE A 319 5.14 -13.12 11.02
C ILE A 319 5.46 -12.63 9.63
N TYR A 320 5.78 -11.34 9.52
CA TYR A 320 6.02 -10.73 8.22
C TYR A 320 7.36 -11.10 7.60
N TYR A 321 8.37 -11.41 8.40
CA TYR A 321 9.71 -11.71 7.88
C TYR A 321 10.13 -13.16 8.08
N MET A 322 10.92 -13.67 7.14
CA MET A 322 11.65 -14.91 7.32
C MET A 322 12.83 -14.68 8.26
N LEU A 323 12.86 -15.37 9.38
CA LEU A 323 13.88 -15.20 10.41
C LEU A 323 14.70 -16.49 10.60
N THR A 324 15.98 -16.31 10.88
CA THR A 324 16.87 -17.36 11.33
C THR A 324 16.46 -17.86 12.72
N PRO A 325 16.91 -19.03 13.18
CA PRO A 325 16.53 -19.58 14.49
C PRO A 325 16.86 -18.70 15.69
N ASP A 326 17.80 -17.76 15.54
CA ASP A 326 18.19 -16.77 16.54
C ASP A 326 17.52 -15.40 16.35
N GLY A 327 16.51 -15.32 15.46
CA GLY A 327 15.64 -14.17 15.30
C GLY A 327 16.16 -13.04 14.40
N TYR A 328 17.26 -13.27 13.67
CA TYR A 328 17.76 -12.34 12.65
C TYR A 328 17.12 -12.61 11.29
N TYR A 329 17.38 -11.74 10.30
CA TYR A 329 16.72 -11.82 8.99
C TYR A 329 17.48 -12.72 8.02
N TYR A 330 16.77 -13.60 7.32
CA TYR A 330 17.25 -14.11 6.04
C TYR A 330 17.36 -12.97 5.03
N ASN A 331 18.31 -13.06 4.11
CA ASN A 331 18.59 -11.99 3.15
C ASN A 331 18.77 -12.55 1.72
N PHE A 332 17.84 -13.39 1.27
CA PHE A 332 17.85 -13.94 -0.10
C PHE A 332 17.63 -12.84 -1.16
N SER A 333 16.93 -11.77 -0.81
CA SER A 333 16.73 -10.61 -1.69
C SER A 333 17.97 -9.73 -1.87
N GLY A 334 18.98 -9.84 -0.97
CA GLY A 334 20.11 -8.91 -0.91
C GLY A 334 19.79 -7.53 -0.29
N CYS A 335 18.53 -7.29 0.10
CA CYS A 335 18.03 -6.00 0.59
C CYS A 335 17.89 -5.92 2.13
N GLY A 336 18.40 -6.92 2.85
CA GLY A 336 18.45 -6.95 4.31
C GLY A 336 17.34 -7.74 4.98
N ASN A 337 16.21 -7.98 4.32
CA ASN A 337 15.13 -8.81 4.82
C ASN A 337 14.44 -9.58 3.68
N VAL A 338 13.61 -10.53 4.05
CA VAL A 338 12.77 -11.31 3.13
C VAL A 338 11.37 -11.43 3.72
N LEU A 339 10.33 -11.08 2.95
CA LEU A 339 8.95 -11.30 3.36
C LEU A 339 8.60 -12.79 3.38
N ASN A 340 7.90 -13.21 4.42
CA ASN A 340 7.41 -14.56 4.61
C ASN A 340 6.09 -14.80 3.83
N CYS A 341 6.17 -14.77 2.49
CA CYS A 341 5.02 -14.70 1.59
C CYS A 341 4.03 -15.86 1.74
N ASN A 342 4.50 -17.02 2.21
CA ASN A 342 3.66 -18.21 2.39
C ASN A 342 3.02 -18.29 3.78
N HIS A 343 3.38 -17.42 4.72
CA HIS A 343 2.65 -17.28 5.99
C HIS A 343 1.21 -16.80 5.71
N PRO A 344 0.16 -17.41 6.31
CA PRO A 344 -1.23 -17.07 5.98
C PRO A 344 -1.58 -15.58 6.10
N VAL A 345 -1.03 -14.89 7.11
CA VAL A 345 -1.24 -13.44 7.31
C VAL A 345 -0.61 -12.62 6.19
N VAL A 346 0.64 -12.94 5.82
CA VAL A 346 1.38 -12.21 4.77
C VAL A 346 0.77 -12.52 3.40
N ARG A 347 0.40 -13.76 3.14
CA ARG A 347 -0.31 -14.15 1.92
C ARG A 347 -1.60 -13.37 1.75
N ARG A 348 -2.40 -13.25 2.82
CA ARG A 348 -3.62 -12.42 2.80
C ARG A 348 -3.28 -10.95 2.51
N PHE A 349 -2.29 -10.39 3.18
CA PHE A 349 -1.82 -9.04 2.94
C PHE A 349 -1.46 -8.79 1.47
N ILE A 350 -0.70 -9.72 0.84
CA ILE A 350 -0.32 -9.63 -0.57
C ILE A 350 -1.55 -9.70 -1.48
N THR A 351 -2.46 -10.65 -1.24
CA THR A 351 -3.68 -10.76 -2.07
C THR A 351 -4.60 -9.55 -1.90
N ASP A 352 -4.76 -9.03 -0.69
CA ASP A 352 -5.55 -7.81 -0.44
C ASP A 352 -4.92 -6.60 -1.14
N CYS A 353 -3.58 -6.49 -1.13
CA CYS A 353 -2.86 -5.44 -1.84
C CYS A 353 -3.09 -5.50 -3.35
N LEU A 354 -2.88 -6.66 -3.96
CA LEU A 354 -3.08 -6.82 -5.40
C LEU A 354 -4.53 -6.58 -5.82
N ARG A 355 -5.50 -7.04 -5.02
CA ARG A 355 -6.93 -6.75 -5.23
C ARG A 355 -7.23 -5.26 -5.13
N HIS A 356 -6.61 -4.54 -4.18
CA HIS A 356 -6.73 -3.09 -4.09
C HIS A 356 -6.31 -2.41 -5.40
N TRP A 357 -5.14 -2.74 -5.93
CA TRP A 357 -4.66 -2.18 -7.20
C TRP A 357 -5.52 -2.60 -8.39
N ALA A 358 -6.01 -3.84 -8.39
CA ALA A 358 -6.92 -4.33 -9.44
C ALA A 358 -8.29 -3.64 -9.43
N VAL A 359 -8.86 -3.41 -8.25
CA VAL A 359 -10.22 -2.88 -8.11
C VAL A 359 -10.24 -1.36 -8.11
N GLU A 360 -9.42 -0.72 -7.27
CA GLU A 360 -9.40 0.74 -7.11
C GLU A 360 -8.70 1.45 -8.26
N TYR A 361 -7.60 0.87 -8.77
CA TYR A 361 -6.81 1.47 -9.85
C TYR A 361 -7.06 0.80 -11.21
N ARG A 362 -7.77 -0.34 -11.22
CA ARG A 362 -8.17 -1.05 -12.45
C ARG A 362 -7.00 -1.39 -13.35
N VAL A 363 -5.87 -1.78 -12.78
CA VAL A 363 -4.71 -2.27 -13.53
C VAL A 363 -5.00 -3.62 -14.18
N ASP A 364 -4.26 -4.00 -15.22
CA ASP A 364 -4.51 -5.21 -16.01
C ASP A 364 -3.59 -6.37 -15.62
N GLY A 365 -2.53 -6.09 -14.86
CA GLY A 365 -1.60 -7.12 -14.45
C GLY A 365 -0.53 -6.65 -13.48
N PHE A 366 0.31 -7.61 -13.08
CA PHE A 366 1.43 -7.41 -12.16
C PHE A 366 2.65 -8.17 -12.66
N ARG A 367 3.82 -7.54 -12.60
CA ARG A 367 5.13 -8.18 -12.74
C ARG A 367 5.75 -8.27 -11.35
N PHE A 368 6.13 -9.44 -10.92
CA PHE A 368 6.68 -9.71 -9.60
C PHE A 368 8.20 -9.69 -9.67
N ASP A 369 8.80 -8.68 -9.03
CA ASP A 369 10.24 -8.57 -8.83
C ASP A 369 10.76 -9.75 -8.01
N LEU A 370 11.88 -10.36 -8.44
CA LEU A 370 12.51 -11.52 -7.78
C LEU A 370 11.48 -12.56 -7.29
N ALA A 371 10.65 -13.04 -8.21
CA ALA A 371 9.47 -13.86 -7.91
C ALA A 371 9.80 -15.21 -7.24
N SER A 372 11.05 -15.71 -7.34
CA SER A 372 11.50 -16.93 -6.68
C SER A 372 11.29 -16.90 -5.15
N ILE A 373 11.34 -15.72 -4.54
CA ILE A 373 11.10 -15.54 -3.11
C ILE A 373 9.67 -15.94 -2.70
N LEU A 374 8.67 -15.71 -3.57
CA LEU A 374 7.30 -16.13 -3.30
C LEU A 374 7.16 -17.66 -3.22
N GLY A 375 8.14 -18.37 -3.78
CA GLY A 375 8.19 -19.82 -3.78
C GLY A 375 8.88 -20.46 -2.56
N ARG A 376 9.30 -19.69 -1.55
CA ARG A 376 10.06 -20.21 -0.40
C ARG A 376 9.18 -20.47 0.83
N ASP A 377 9.56 -21.47 1.61
CA ASP A 377 8.98 -21.69 2.94
C ASP A 377 9.59 -20.74 3.99
N GLN A 378 9.11 -20.83 5.22
CA GLN A 378 9.59 -19.98 6.33
C GLN A 378 11.08 -20.14 6.67
N ASN A 379 11.73 -21.22 6.23
CA ASN A 379 13.15 -21.50 6.44
C ASN A 379 13.98 -21.13 5.19
N GLY A 380 13.34 -20.59 4.16
CA GLY A 380 13.95 -20.17 2.91
C GLY A 380 14.12 -21.30 1.88
N ALA A 381 13.64 -22.51 2.14
CA ALA A 381 13.71 -23.60 1.18
C ALA A 381 12.66 -23.44 0.07
N PRO A 382 13.00 -23.72 -1.21
CA PRO A 382 12.02 -23.71 -2.29
C PRO A 382 10.90 -24.75 -2.04
N MET A 383 9.67 -24.35 -2.33
CA MET A 383 8.48 -25.19 -2.21
C MET A 383 8.06 -25.68 -3.61
N GLU A 384 7.63 -26.92 -3.72
CA GLU A 384 7.08 -27.45 -4.97
C GLU A 384 5.73 -26.80 -5.31
N ASN A 385 4.88 -26.56 -4.32
CA ASN A 385 3.56 -25.96 -4.46
C ASN A 385 3.39 -24.80 -3.45
N PRO A 386 3.90 -23.60 -3.76
CA PRO A 386 3.81 -22.46 -2.86
C PRO A 386 2.35 -21.97 -2.71
N PRO A 387 1.81 -21.91 -1.48
CA PRO A 387 0.42 -21.50 -1.24
C PRO A 387 0.07 -20.10 -1.77
N ILE A 388 1.02 -19.19 -1.86
CA ILE A 388 0.77 -17.85 -2.42
C ILE A 388 0.47 -17.94 -3.92
N LEU A 389 1.18 -18.78 -4.68
CA LEU A 389 0.95 -18.92 -6.12
C LEU A 389 -0.41 -19.55 -6.40
N GLU A 390 -0.81 -20.54 -5.60
CA GLU A 390 -2.15 -21.12 -5.67
C GLU A 390 -3.22 -20.07 -5.34
N ALA A 391 -3.01 -19.27 -4.29
CA ALA A 391 -3.93 -18.22 -3.90
C ALA A 391 -4.11 -17.16 -5.00
N LEU A 392 -3.06 -16.79 -5.72
CA LEU A 392 -3.12 -15.86 -6.84
C LEU A 392 -3.85 -16.47 -8.05
N ALA A 393 -3.53 -17.70 -8.40
CA ALA A 393 -4.10 -18.39 -9.58
C ALA A 393 -5.61 -18.64 -9.46
N PHE A 394 -6.11 -18.92 -8.25
CA PHE A 394 -7.53 -19.23 -7.99
C PHE A 394 -8.31 -18.06 -7.39
N ASP A 395 -7.71 -16.88 -7.28
CA ASP A 395 -8.40 -15.69 -6.83
C ASP A 395 -9.45 -15.24 -7.87
N SER A 396 -10.64 -14.90 -7.42
CA SER A 396 -11.75 -14.49 -8.29
C SER A 396 -11.54 -13.17 -9.05
N ILE A 397 -10.59 -12.35 -8.59
CA ILE A 397 -10.22 -11.07 -9.22
C ILE A 397 -8.89 -11.22 -9.97
N LEU A 398 -7.89 -11.83 -9.32
CA LEU A 398 -6.52 -11.86 -9.81
C LEU A 398 -6.25 -13.00 -10.81
N GLY A 399 -7.03 -14.09 -10.76
CA GLY A 399 -6.78 -15.30 -11.56
C GLY A 399 -6.85 -15.09 -13.09
N ASP A 400 -7.60 -14.09 -13.55
CA ASP A 400 -7.70 -13.74 -14.97
C ASP A 400 -6.79 -12.55 -15.37
N MET A 401 -5.98 -12.02 -14.44
CA MET A 401 -5.06 -10.92 -14.70
C MET A 401 -3.73 -11.40 -15.30
N LYS A 402 -2.97 -10.50 -15.90
CA LYS A 402 -1.61 -10.78 -16.38
C LYS A 402 -0.67 -10.86 -15.18
N LEU A 403 -0.22 -12.05 -14.83
CA LEU A 403 0.76 -12.27 -13.78
C LEU A 403 2.09 -12.70 -14.41
N ILE A 404 3.10 -11.87 -14.28
CA ILE A 404 4.43 -12.03 -14.87
C ILE A 404 5.43 -12.22 -13.73
N ALA A 405 6.24 -13.26 -13.81
CA ALA A 405 7.28 -13.52 -12.83
C ALA A 405 8.65 -13.13 -13.39
N GLU A 406 9.41 -12.35 -12.64
CA GLU A 406 10.86 -12.29 -12.85
C GLU A 406 11.47 -13.55 -12.24
N ALA A 407 11.72 -14.56 -13.09
CA ALA A 407 12.00 -15.92 -12.68
C ALA A 407 13.51 -16.22 -12.62
N TRP A 408 14.21 -15.58 -11.69
CA TRP A 408 15.60 -15.95 -11.35
C TRP A 408 15.77 -16.00 -9.82
N ASP A 409 16.92 -16.58 -9.35
CA ASP A 409 17.22 -16.82 -7.91
C ASP A 409 18.70 -16.59 -7.62
#